data_325e64eca0599b1682e28ec8d7e96087
#
_entry.id   325e64eca0599b1682e28ec8d7e96087
#
_cell.length_a   1.000
_cell.length_b   1.000
_cell.length_c   1.000
_cell.angle_alpha   90.00
_cell.angle_beta   90.00
_cell.angle_gamma   90.00
#
_symmetry.space_group_name_H-M   'P 1'
#
loop_
_entity.id
_entity.type
_entity.pdbx_description
1 polymer ?
#
loop_
_entity_poly.entity_id
_entity_poly.type
_entity_poly.pdbx_seq_one_letter_code
_entity_poly.pdbx_strand_id
1 'polypeptide(L)'
;MSRRPAIVLLLAALTLTAGCSFLAPNPDSYTATYEYRVGVDATATLEDVTVRVPLPRGGASDPAAFVPNGTVDGFDTGIVETTHGPMLELTADEFAVETRYYRYVEEDGLGRREEIDESTYDPSNPDHQKVSRRTVTVSVTRRATYPIETRTPIGTEPTFYPGATRDLTTCSLPNRGETTCFAYEAPIYLDYDTAADTNVSGHVTLHGSNEWFAGGWTGNSYTDRVGFDVAGPRSEWVIVNGTTEVGRGNYPS
;
A
#
# COMPACT_ATOMS: atom_id res chain seq x y z
N MET A 1 -11.15 66.95 17.64
CA MET A 1 -11.85 65.64 17.67
C MET A 1 -11.03 64.66 16.85
N SER A 2 -10.49 63.67 17.51
CA SER A 2 -9.44 62.76 17.01
C SER A 2 -10.00 61.68 16.05
N ARG A 3 -9.52 61.65 14.79
CA ARG A 3 -9.84 60.62 13.78
C ARG A 3 -9.06 59.29 13.95
N ARG A 4 -8.33 59.13 15.07
CA ARG A 4 -7.43 58.00 15.32
C ARG A 4 -8.10 56.64 15.62
N PRO A 5 -9.30 56.55 16.25
CA PRO A 5 -9.89 55.23 16.53
C PRO A 5 -10.45 54.48 15.31
N ALA A 6 -10.84 55.21 14.25
CA ALA A 6 -11.40 54.58 13.05
C ALA A 6 -10.36 53.87 12.19
N ILE A 7 -9.13 54.37 12.16
CA ILE A 7 -8.02 53.73 11.39
C ILE A 7 -7.54 52.48 12.07
N VAL A 8 -7.51 52.41 13.40
CA VAL A 8 -7.09 51.25 14.17
C VAL A 8 -8.13 50.10 14.02
N LEU A 9 -9.41 50.44 14.01
CA LEU A 9 -10.48 49.45 13.78
C LEU A 9 -10.47 48.93 12.35
N LEU A 10 -10.14 49.72 11.36
CA LEU A 10 -10.06 49.29 9.95
C LEU A 10 -8.84 48.40 9.72
N LEU A 11 -7.71 48.67 10.36
CA LEU A 11 -6.51 47.81 10.32
C LEU A 11 -6.74 46.46 11.04
N ALA A 12 -7.43 46.47 12.18
CA ALA A 12 -7.78 45.25 12.89
C ALA A 12 -8.80 44.34 12.11
N ALA A 13 -9.74 44.97 11.38
CA ALA A 13 -10.67 44.26 10.51
C ALA A 13 -9.97 43.66 9.28
N LEU A 14 -8.99 44.34 8.71
CA LEU A 14 -8.18 43.85 7.58
C LEU A 14 -7.26 42.67 7.99
N THR A 15 -6.73 42.65 9.20
CA THR A 15 -5.91 41.57 9.69
C THR A 15 -6.74 40.31 10.01
N LEU A 16 -8.01 40.47 10.43
CA LEU A 16 -8.90 39.33 10.68
C LEU A 16 -9.40 38.67 9.39
N THR A 17 -9.55 39.45 8.30
CA THR A 17 -9.95 38.88 7.00
C THR A 17 -8.79 38.26 6.23
N ALA A 18 -7.56 38.73 6.42
CA ALA A 18 -6.37 38.13 5.81
C ALA A 18 -5.98 36.78 6.44
N GLY A 19 -6.35 36.54 7.70
CA GLY A 19 -6.04 35.28 8.41
C GLY A 19 -6.89 34.08 7.99
N CYS A 20 -8.10 34.31 7.46
CA CYS A 20 -9.00 33.20 7.11
C CYS A 20 -8.72 32.58 5.72
N SER A 21 -8.06 33.31 4.81
CA SER A 21 -7.76 32.78 3.47
C SER A 21 -6.58 31.79 3.45
N PHE A 22 -5.74 31.78 4.49
CA PHE A 22 -4.64 30.81 4.62
C PHE A 22 -5.09 29.41 5.01
N LEU A 23 -6.30 29.24 5.50
CA LEU A 23 -6.87 27.94 5.89
C LEU A 23 -7.79 27.35 4.83
N ALA A 24 -8.14 28.09 3.78
CA ALA A 24 -8.93 27.57 2.68
C ALA A 24 -8.09 26.64 1.80
N PRO A 25 -8.65 25.50 1.35
CA PRO A 25 -7.98 24.65 0.37
C PRO A 25 -7.61 25.47 -0.88
N ASN A 26 -6.37 25.35 -1.34
CA ASN A 26 -5.97 25.92 -2.63
C ASN A 26 -6.40 24.95 -3.75
N PRO A 27 -7.42 25.28 -4.58
CA PRO A 27 -7.91 24.39 -5.62
C PRO A 27 -6.84 24.04 -6.66
N ASP A 28 -5.85 24.91 -6.89
CA ASP A 28 -4.76 24.67 -7.84
C ASP A 28 -3.74 23.63 -7.33
N SER A 29 -3.73 23.34 -6.02
CA SER A 29 -2.84 22.33 -5.41
C SER A 29 -3.50 20.95 -5.27
N TYR A 30 -4.80 20.85 -5.59
CA TYR A 30 -5.54 19.60 -5.38
C TYR A 30 -5.03 18.49 -6.29
N THR A 31 -4.71 17.34 -5.69
CA THR A 31 -4.36 16.11 -6.40
C THR A 31 -5.14 14.93 -5.83
N ALA A 32 -5.63 14.08 -6.73
CA ALA A 32 -6.29 12.83 -6.37
C ALA A 32 -5.57 11.67 -7.07
N THR A 33 -5.17 10.65 -6.32
CA THR A 33 -4.38 9.54 -6.84
C THR A 33 -4.83 8.20 -6.28
N TYR A 34 -4.77 7.17 -7.14
CA TYR A 34 -4.79 5.78 -6.72
C TYR A 34 -3.39 5.20 -6.84
N GLU A 35 -2.96 4.48 -5.83
CA GLU A 35 -1.75 3.67 -5.85
C GLU A 35 -2.12 2.20 -5.62
N TYR A 36 -1.85 1.36 -6.62
CA TYR A 36 -1.99 -0.09 -6.53
C TYR A 36 -0.61 -0.70 -6.36
N ARG A 37 -0.45 -1.53 -5.35
CA ARG A 37 0.84 -2.15 -5.02
C ARG A 37 0.66 -3.61 -4.69
N VAL A 38 1.52 -4.46 -5.26
CA VAL A 38 1.63 -5.89 -4.96
C VAL A 38 3.03 -6.18 -4.46
N GLY A 39 3.15 -6.80 -3.31
CA GLY A 39 4.41 -7.31 -2.77
C GLY A 39 4.36 -8.83 -2.67
N VAL A 40 5.40 -9.51 -3.13
CA VAL A 40 5.63 -10.95 -2.93
C VAL A 40 7.00 -11.13 -2.29
N ASP A 41 7.05 -12.00 -1.31
CA ASP A 41 8.22 -12.26 -0.48
C ASP A 41 8.40 -13.75 -0.25
N ALA A 42 9.61 -14.26 -0.39
CA ALA A 42 9.94 -15.66 -0.11
C ALA A 42 11.28 -15.80 0.62
N THR A 43 11.37 -16.83 1.45
CA THR A 43 12.59 -17.17 2.23
C THR A 43 13.50 -18.20 1.56
N ALA A 44 13.04 -18.82 0.47
CA ALA A 44 13.81 -19.69 -0.41
C ALA A 44 13.30 -19.55 -1.85
N THR A 45 14.08 -20.06 -2.81
CA THR A 45 13.72 -20.03 -4.24
C THR A 45 12.40 -20.77 -4.49
N LEU A 46 11.56 -20.16 -5.35
CA LEU A 46 10.35 -20.77 -5.87
C LEU A 46 10.54 -21.07 -7.35
N GLU A 47 9.99 -22.19 -7.81
CA GLU A 47 10.03 -22.64 -9.21
C GLU A 47 8.60 -22.66 -9.78
N ASP A 48 8.47 -22.45 -11.10
CA ASP A 48 7.20 -22.49 -11.84
C ASP A 48 6.10 -21.59 -11.23
N VAL A 49 6.46 -20.34 -10.93
CA VAL A 49 5.64 -19.43 -10.11
C VAL A 49 4.49 -18.83 -10.89
N THR A 50 3.27 -19.00 -10.36
CA THR A 50 2.07 -18.23 -10.75
C THR A 50 1.37 -17.71 -9.50
N VAL A 51 1.26 -16.38 -9.41
CA VAL A 51 0.51 -15.70 -8.35
C VAL A 51 -0.60 -14.87 -8.99
N ARG A 52 -1.87 -15.10 -8.56
CA ARG A 52 -3.01 -14.29 -9.00
C ARG A 52 -3.59 -13.53 -7.83
N VAL A 53 -3.63 -12.22 -7.97
CA VAL A 53 -4.09 -11.31 -6.93
C VAL A 53 -5.19 -10.38 -7.47
N PRO A 54 -6.10 -9.88 -6.59
CA PRO A 54 -7.22 -9.08 -7.05
C PRO A 54 -6.76 -7.76 -7.68
N LEU A 55 -7.36 -7.40 -8.82
CA LEU A 55 -7.30 -6.05 -9.37
C LEU A 55 -8.41 -5.18 -8.77
N PRO A 56 -8.17 -3.87 -8.61
CA PRO A 56 -9.19 -2.94 -8.15
C PRO A 56 -10.37 -2.90 -9.13
N ARG A 57 -11.60 -2.94 -8.61
CA ARG A 57 -12.85 -2.92 -9.38
C ARG A 57 -13.84 -1.96 -8.76
N GLY A 58 -14.69 -1.38 -9.60
CA GLY A 58 -15.71 -0.41 -9.19
C GLY A 58 -15.36 1.01 -9.61
N GLY A 59 -16.29 1.93 -9.35
CA GLY A 59 -16.18 3.29 -9.87
C GLY A 59 -16.15 3.31 -11.40
N ALA A 60 -15.49 4.31 -11.96
CA ALA A 60 -15.25 4.45 -13.40
C ALA A 60 -13.90 3.88 -13.86
N SER A 61 -13.20 3.13 -13.00
CA SER A 61 -11.85 2.65 -13.27
C SER A 61 -11.85 1.32 -14.01
N ASP A 62 -11.11 1.26 -15.11
CA ASP A 62 -10.79 0.02 -15.81
C ASP A 62 -9.72 -0.75 -14.99
N PRO A 63 -9.95 -2.03 -14.60
CA PRO A 63 -8.94 -2.86 -13.95
C PRO A 63 -7.61 -2.91 -14.70
N ALA A 64 -7.62 -2.88 -16.02
CA ALA A 64 -6.42 -2.85 -16.86
C ALA A 64 -5.53 -1.63 -16.60
N ALA A 65 -6.10 -0.55 -16.10
CA ALA A 65 -5.35 0.65 -15.73
C ALA A 65 -4.38 0.43 -14.56
N PHE A 66 -4.55 -0.64 -13.78
CA PHE A 66 -3.72 -1.01 -12.64
C PHE A 66 -2.71 -2.12 -12.93
N VAL A 67 -2.59 -2.53 -14.19
CA VAL A 67 -1.60 -3.52 -14.61
C VAL A 67 -0.37 -2.81 -15.14
N PRO A 68 0.84 -3.14 -14.66
CA PRO A 68 2.07 -2.61 -15.21
C PRO A 68 2.29 -3.14 -16.63
N ASN A 69 3.01 -2.40 -17.44
CA ASN A 69 3.36 -2.84 -18.79
C ASN A 69 4.65 -3.68 -18.74
N GLY A 70 4.57 -4.91 -19.22
CA GLY A 70 5.74 -5.78 -19.40
C GLY A 70 6.19 -6.49 -18.13
N THR A 71 7.47 -6.86 -18.10
CA THR A 71 8.08 -7.62 -17.00
C THR A 71 8.49 -6.69 -15.86
N VAL A 72 8.20 -7.08 -14.62
CA VAL A 72 8.60 -6.36 -13.40
C VAL A 72 9.39 -7.29 -12.48
N ASP A 73 10.64 -6.95 -12.22
CA ASP A 73 11.55 -7.69 -11.32
C ASP A 73 11.62 -9.21 -11.59
N GLY A 74 11.54 -9.60 -12.88
CA GLY A 74 11.59 -11.00 -13.32
C GLY A 74 10.23 -11.68 -13.43
N PHE A 75 9.12 -11.01 -13.07
CA PHE A 75 7.77 -11.50 -13.33
C PHE A 75 7.20 -10.94 -14.63
N ASP A 76 6.65 -11.80 -15.45
CA ASP A 76 5.72 -11.39 -16.50
C ASP A 76 4.38 -11.05 -15.85
N THR A 77 3.74 -9.99 -16.36
CA THR A 77 2.48 -9.50 -15.78
C THR A 77 1.37 -9.54 -16.81
N GLY A 78 0.19 -9.97 -16.40
CA GLY A 78 -1.00 -10.05 -17.25
C GLY A 78 -2.31 -9.91 -16.48
N ILE A 79 -3.41 -9.83 -17.22
CA ILE A 79 -4.76 -9.91 -16.67
C ILE A 79 -5.31 -11.29 -17.01
N VAL A 80 -5.88 -11.96 -16.01
CA VAL A 80 -6.62 -13.18 -16.20
C VAL A 80 -8.03 -13.04 -15.66
N GLU A 81 -9.03 -13.46 -16.47
CA GLU A 81 -10.40 -13.55 -16.02
C GLU A 81 -10.62 -14.87 -15.25
N THR A 82 -11.13 -14.76 -14.04
CA THR A 82 -11.37 -15.90 -13.16
C THR A 82 -12.82 -15.93 -12.67
N THR A 83 -13.22 -17.00 -11.98
CA THR A 83 -14.52 -17.06 -11.30
C THR A 83 -14.67 -16.00 -10.20
N HIS A 84 -13.54 -15.41 -9.76
CA HIS A 84 -13.49 -14.34 -8.76
C HIS A 84 -13.38 -12.95 -9.40
N GLY A 85 -13.45 -12.86 -10.73
CA GLY A 85 -13.31 -11.65 -11.56
C GLY A 85 -11.88 -11.44 -12.09
N PRO A 86 -11.58 -10.28 -12.67
CA PRO A 86 -10.26 -9.97 -13.23
C PRO A 86 -9.20 -9.92 -12.13
N MET A 87 -8.07 -10.58 -12.38
CA MET A 87 -6.92 -10.64 -11.49
C MET A 87 -5.65 -10.25 -12.22
N LEU A 88 -4.71 -9.65 -11.50
CA LEU A 88 -3.33 -9.54 -11.93
C LEU A 88 -2.69 -10.91 -11.78
N GLU A 89 -2.15 -11.44 -12.88
CA GLU A 89 -1.33 -12.64 -12.89
C GLU A 89 0.15 -12.23 -12.96
N LEU A 90 0.94 -12.78 -12.06
CA LEU A 90 2.40 -12.69 -12.02
C LEU A 90 2.97 -14.07 -12.28
N THR A 91 3.77 -14.25 -13.33
CA THR A 91 4.40 -15.53 -13.67
C THR A 91 5.90 -15.39 -13.81
N ALA A 92 6.64 -16.40 -13.35
CA ALA A 92 8.09 -16.51 -13.52
C ALA A 92 8.49 -17.98 -13.53
N ASP A 93 9.47 -18.36 -14.34
CA ASP A 93 10.05 -19.71 -14.30
C ASP A 93 10.73 -19.95 -12.93
N GLU A 94 11.36 -18.90 -12.40
CA GLU A 94 12.06 -18.95 -11.12
C GLU A 94 11.96 -17.61 -10.38
N PHE A 95 11.66 -17.68 -9.09
CA PHE A 95 11.83 -16.57 -8.16
C PHE A 95 13.03 -16.87 -7.26
N ALA A 96 14.24 -16.59 -7.78
CA ALA A 96 15.50 -16.92 -7.12
C ALA A 96 15.69 -16.10 -5.84
N VAL A 97 15.97 -16.78 -4.72
CA VAL A 97 16.29 -16.15 -3.43
C VAL A 97 17.75 -16.34 -3.13
N GLU A 98 18.51 -15.26 -3.13
CA GLU A 98 19.92 -15.26 -2.75
C GLU A 98 20.07 -15.23 -1.23
N THR A 99 20.98 -16.06 -0.72
CA THR A 99 21.41 -16.00 0.67
C THR A 99 22.55 -15.00 0.82
N ARG A 100 22.40 -14.07 1.77
CA ARG A 100 23.44 -13.10 2.12
C ARG A 100 23.78 -13.24 3.60
N TYR A 101 25.04 -12.99 3.91
CA TYR A 101 25.58 -13.10 5.26
C TYR A 101 26.03 -11.71 5.72
N TYR A 102 25.74 -11.38 6.96
CA TYR A 102 26.04 -10.09 7.54
C TYR A 102 26.70 -10.28 8.90
N ARG A 103 27.53 -9.31 9.28
CA ARG A 103 27.93 -9.12 10.68
C ARG A 103 27.48 -7.75 11.17
N TYR A 104 27.17 -7.69 12.45
CA TYR A 104 26.88 -6.43 13.12
C TYR A 104 28.20 -5.84 13.62
N VAL A 105 28.51 -4.59 13.28
CA VAL A 105 29.69 -3.87 13.74
C VAL A 105 29.25 -2.56 14.38
N GLU A 106 29.89 -2.20 15.49
CA GLU A 106 29.70 -0.93 16.16
C GLU A 106 30.89 -0.02 15.86
N GLU A 107 30.64 1.14 15.27
CA GLU A 107 31.63 2.14 14.93
C GLU A 107 31.13 3.51 15.42
N ASP A 108 31.91 4.18 16.26
CA ASP A 108 31.55 5.48 16.87
C ASP A 108 30.20 5.51 17.62
N GLY A 109 29.83 4.39 18.25
CA GLY A 109 28.56 4.25 18.98
C GLY A 109 27.32 4.06 18.07
N LEU A 110 27.54 3.87 16.76
CA LEU A 110 26.49 3.54 15.79
C LEU A 110 26.67 2.11 15.31
N GLY A 111 25.59 1.31 15.47
CA GLY A 111 25.55 -0.04 14.94
C GLY A 111 25.24 -0.04 13.44
N ARG A 112 26.01 -0.79 12.66
CA ARG A 112 25.74 -1.04 11.23
C ARG A 112 25.88 -2.50 10.89
N ARG A 113 25.16 -2.95 9.86
CA ARG A 113 25.36 -4.26 9.24
C ARG A 113 26.39 -4.14 8.11
N GLU A 114 27.32 -5.05 8.08
CA GLU A 114 28.33 -5.22 7.03
C GLU A 114 28.15 -6.58 6.39
N GLU A 115 28.07 -6.63 5.04
CA GLU A 115 28.00 -7.89 4.30
C GLU A 115 29.33 -8.60 4.37
N ILE A 116 29.30 -9.92 4.64
CA ILE A 116 30.46 -10.79 4.73
C ILE A 116 30.30 -12.00 3.82
N ASP A 117 31.42 -12.63 3.47
CA ASP A 117 31.38 -13.87 2.70
C ASP A 117 30.85 -15.04 3.55
N GLU A 118 30.22 -16.02 2.91
CA GLU A 118 29.75 -17.25 3.55
C GLU A 118 30.85 -17.96 4.34
N SER A 119 32.08 -17.97 3.83
CA SER A 119 33.25 -18.57 4.49
C SER A 119 33.62 -17.89 5.81
N THR A 120 33.16 -16.67 6.04
CA THR A 120 33.41 -15.88 7.26
C THR A 120 32.24 -16.00 8.24
N TYR A 121 31.08 -16.49 7.78
CA TYR A 121 29.91 -16.63 8.59
C TYR A 121 30.07 -17.74 9.66
N ASP A 122 29.82 -17.37 10.93
CA ASP A 122 29.78 -18.29 12.05
C ASP A 122 28.38 -18.27 12.68
N PRO A 123 27.57 -19.36 12.57
CA PRO A 123 26.21 -19.41 13.12
C PRO A 123 26.17 -19.37 14.65
N SER A 124 27.32 -19.58 15.34
CA SER A 124 27.41 -19.47 16.80
C SER A 124 27.68 -18.02 17.27
N ASN A 125 28.10 -17.14 16.37
CA ASN A 125 28.34 -15.74 16.68
C ASN A 125 27.04 -14.93 16.63
N PRO A 126 26.57 -14.32 17.76
CA PRO A 126 25.31 -13.57 17.80
C PRO A 126 25.31 -12.30 16.93
N ASP A 127 26.50 -11.78 16.57
CA ASP A 127 26.64 -10.62 15.68
C ASP A 127 26.57 -11.00 14.21
N HIS A 128 26.57 -12.30 13.88
CA HIS A 128 26.44 -12.79 12.52
C HIS A 128 24.99 -13.12 12.19
N GLN A 129 24.53 -12.71 11.01
CA GLN A 129 23.16 -12.95 10.53
C GLN A 129 23.18 -13.53 9.11
N LYS A 130 22.48 -14.64 8.93
CA LYS A 130 22.15 -15.20 7.61
C LYS A 130 20.77 -14.66 7.20
N VAL A 131 20.67 -14.10 5.99
CA VAL A 131 19.41 -13.60 5.42
C VAL A 131 19.18 -14.28 4.08
N SER A 132 18.15 -15.11 4.02
CA SER A 132 17.65 -15.71 2.78
C SER A 132 16.24 -15.15 2.58
N ARG A 133 16.10 -14.07 1.82
CA ARG A 133 14.83 -13.42 1.58
C ARG A 133 14.91 -12.54 0.34
N ARG A 134 13.93 -12.65 -0.52
CA ARG A 134 13.71 -11.74 -1.64
C ARG A 134 12.31 -11.16 -1.56
N THR A 135 12.21 -9.88 -1.79
CA THR A 135 10.92 -9.16 -1.92
C THR A 135 10.87 -8.51 -3.29
N VAL A 136 9.77 -8.72 -3.99
CA VAL A 136 9.44 -8.02 -5.24
C VAL A 136 8.22 -7.14 -4.99
N THR A 137 8.24 -5.93 -5.53
CA THR A 137 7.12 -4.99 -5.43
C THR A 137 6.74 -4.46 -6.80
N VAL A 138 5.51 -4.72 -7.19
CA VAL A 138 4.85 -4.13 -8.36
C VAL A 138 4.03 -2.93 -7.89
N SER A 139 4.21 -1.75 -8.50
CA SER A 139 3.47 -0.54 -8.12
C SER A 139 2.99 0.21 -9.35
N VAL A 140 1.72 0.61 -9.34
CA VAL A 140 1.09 1.44 -10.37
C VAL A 140 0.37 2.61 -9.72
N THR A 141 0.71 3.83 -10.15
CA THR A 141 0.06 5.06 -9.69
C THR A 141 -0.81 5.65 -10.80
N ARG A 142 -2.04 6.03 -10.46
CA ARG A 142 -3.01 6.67 -11.35
C ARG A 142 -3.54 7.95 -10.76
N ARG A 143 -3.60 9.02 -11.57
CA ARG A 143 -4.30 10.25 -11.19
C ARG A 143 -5.78 10.10 -11.49
N ALA A 144 -6.62 10.47 -10.52
CA ALA A 144 -8.04 10.66 -10.73
C ALA A 144 -8.30 12.07 -11.29
N THR A 145 -9.34 12.20 -12.07
CA THR A 145 -9.78 13.48 -12.68
C THR A 145 -10.76 14.26 -11.78
N TYR A 146 -11.16 13.67 -10.67
CA TYR A 146 -12.11 14.20 -9.69
C TYR A 146 -11.67 13.81 -8.28
N PRO A 147 -12.17 14.48 -7.23
CA PRO A 147 -11.93 14.09 -5.84
C PRO A 147 -12.39 12.66 -5.57
N ILE A 148 -11.52 11.86 -4.96
CA ILE A 148 -11.82 10.48 -4.58
C ILE A 148 -12.73 10.49 -3.34
N GLU A 149 -13.81 9.71 -3.34
CA GLU A 149 -14.63 9.48 -2.15
C GLU A 149 -13.89 8.57 -1.17
N THR A 150 -13.41 9.12 -0.06
CA THR A 150 -12.58 8.40 0.90
C THR A 150 -13.30 8.03 2.20
N ARG A 151 -14.53 8.57 2.44
CA ARG A 151 -15.34 8.21 3.62
C ARG A 151 -16.20 6.97 3.38
N THR A 152 -16.79 6.89 2.17
CA THR A 152 -17.65 5.78 1.77
C THR A 152 -17.27 5.24 0.38
N PRO A 153 -16.02 4.79 0.20
CA PRO A 153 -15.49 4.39 -1.11
C PRO A 153 -16.14 3.11 -1.65
N ILE A 154 -16.66 2.26 -0.77
CA ILE A 154 -17.26 0.98 -1.17
C ILE A 154 -18.52 1.24 -2.02
N GLY A 155 -18.48 0.78 -3.28
CA GLY A 155 -19.55 0.99 -4.25
C GLY A 155 -19.40 2.25 -5.11
N THR A 156 -18.55 3.18 -4.74
CA THR A 156 -18.29 4.43 -5.48
C THR A 156 -16.90 4.47 -6.09
N GLU A 157 -15.89 3.94 -5.38
CA GLU A 157 -14.50 3.95 -5.78
C GLU A 157 -13.98 2.53 -6.03
N PRO A 158 -12.84 2.37 -6.74
CA PRO A 158 -12.21 1.08 -6.91
C PRO A 158 -11.85 0.44 -5.58
N THR A 159 -12.22 -0.83 -5.40
CA THR A 159 -11.86 -1.67 -4.24
C THR A 159 -11.62 -3.11 -4.69
N PHE A 160 -11.01 -3.92 -3.83
CA PHE A 160 -10.95 -5.35 -4.05
C PHE A 160 -12.28 -5.98 -3.65
N TYR A 161 -12.83 -6.87 -4.50
CA TYR A 161 -14.08 -7.59 -4.22
C TYR A 161 -15.24 -6.68 -3.74
N PRO A 162 -15.70 -5.72 -4.54
CA PRO A 162 -16.72 -4.74 -4.13
C PRO A 162 -18.04 -5.37 -3.66
N GLY A 163 -18.34 -6.61 -4.07
CA GLY A 163 -19.52 -7.38 -3.63
C GLY A 163 -19.32 -8.22 -2.38
N ALA A 164 -18.12 -8.23 -1.78
CA ALA A 164 -17.86 -9.01 -0.56
C ALA A 164 -18.59 -8.38 0.65
N THR A 165 -19.08 -9.25 1.55
CA THR A 165 -19.56 -8.83 2.87
C THR A 165 -18.37 -8.30 3.67
N ARG A 166 -18.56 -7.14 4.30
CA ARG A 166 -17.56 -6.48 5.13
C ARG A 166 -18.07 -6.30 6.55
N ASP A 167 -17.32 -6.84 7.50
CA ASP A 167 -17.64 -6.73 8.92
C ASP A 167 -16.81 -5.63 9.58
N LEU A 168 -17.43 -4.84 10.47
CA LEU A 168 -16.72 -3.83 11.24
C LEU A 168 -15.62 -4.47 12.09
N THR A 169 -14.43 -3.89 12.05
CA THR A 169 -13.28 -4.36 12.84
C THR A 169 -12.51 -3.20 13.45
N THR A 170 -11.60 -3.51 14.37
CA THR A 170 -10.71 -2.51 14.96
C THR A 170 -9.60 -2.16 13.98
N CYS A 171 -9.35 -0.87 13.77
CA CYS A 171 -8.24 -0.41 12.96
C CYS A 171 -6.88 -0.74 13.60
N SER A 172 -5.93 -1.22 12.80
CA SER A 172 -4.60 -1.63 13.27
C SER A 172 -3.73 -0.45 13.76
N LEU A 173 -3.99 0.76 13.29
CA LEU A 173 -3.26 1.97 13.68
C LEU A 173 -4.15 2.84 14.59
N PRO A 174 -3.57 3.53 15.58
CA PRO A 174 -4.34 4.44 16.42
C PRO A 174 -4.99 5.50 15.56
N ASN A 175 -6.31 5.59 15.66
CA ASN A 175 -7.14 6.47 14.85
C ASN A 175 -6.79 7.93 15.11
N ARG A 176 -6.42 8.64 14.06
CA ARG A 176 -6.45 10.09 14.02
C ARG A 176 -7.72 10.49 13.26
N GLY A 177 -8.82 10.70 13.98
CA GLY A 177 -10.09 11.11 13.39
C GLY A 177 -11.12 9.97 13.30
N GLU A 178 -12.08 10.12 12.38
CA GLU A 178 -13.24 9.23 12.19
C GLU A 178 -12.94 8.03 11.25
N THR A 179 -11.79 7.38 11.42
CA THR A 179 -11.40 6.22 10.60
C THR A 179 -12.23 5.00 10.97
N THR A 180 -12.78 4.33 9.96
CA THR A 180 -13.54 3.08 10.09
C THR A 180 -12.82 1.96 9.36
N CYS A 181 -12.78 0.77 9.97
CA CYS A 181 -12.12 -0.41 9.39
C CYS A 181 -13.12 -1.55 9.25
N PHE A 182 -12.98 -2.27 8.13
CA PHE A 182 -13.79 -3.42 7.79
C PHE A 182 -12.87 -4.60 7.47
N ALA A 183 -13.30 -5.81 7.83
CA ALA A 183 -12.67 -7.06 7.44
C ALA A 183 -13.55 -7.79 6.43
N TYR A 184 -12.92 -8.55 5.52
CA TYR A 184 -13.58 -9.42 4.55
C TYR A 184 -12.67 -10.56 4.13
N GLU A 185 -13.23 -11.56 3.46
CA GLU A 185 -12.48 -12.68 2.88
C GLU A 185 -12.20 -12.41 1.40
N ALA A 186 -11.00 -12.78 0.95
CA ALA A 186 -10.54 -12.58 -0.42
C ALA A 186 -9.84 -13.83 -0.95
N PRO A 187 -10.24 -14.39 -2.10
CA PRO A 187 -9.51 -15.46 -2.75
C PRO A 187 -8.29 -14.92 -3.48
N ILE A 188 -7.16 -15.63 -3.36
CA ILE A 188 -5.96 -15.48 -4.18
C ILE A 188 -5.56 -16.86 -4.72
N TYR A 189 -4.84 -16.92 -5.84
CA TYR A 189 -4.31 -18.16 -6.36
C TYR A 189 -2.80 -18.19 -6.23
N LEU A 190 -2.28 -19.29 -5.72
CA LEU A 190 -0.85 -19.53 -5.57
C LEU A 190 -0.51 -20.89 -6.21
N ASP A 191 0.49 -20.87 -7.09
CA ASP A 191 1.02 -22.06 -7.75
C ASP A 191 2.54 -21.91 -7.86
N TYR A 192 3.27 -22.74 -7.15
CA TYR A 192 4.73 -22.80 -7.17
C TYR A 192 5.25 -24.03 -6.45
N ASP A 193 6.43 -24.48 -6.87
CA ASP A 193 7.21 -25.50 -6.16
C ASP A 193 8.30 -24.87 -5.30
N THR A 194 8.54 -25.46 -4.12
CA THR A 194 9.57 -25.03 -3.17
C THR A 194 9.77 -26.07 -2.06
N ALA A 195 10.76 -25.87 -1.18
CA ALA A 195 10.93 -26.69 0.01
C ALA A 195 9.78 -26.52 1.01
N ALA A 196 9.45 -27.56 1.77
CA ALA A 196 8.30 -27.61 2.66
C ALA A 196 8.34 -26.56 3.81
N ASP A 197 9.52 -26.11 4.19
CA ASP A 197 9.77 -25.10 5.24
C ASP A 197 9.92 -23.66 4.70
N THR A 198 9.78 -23.47 3.38
CA THR A 198 9.82 -22.14 2.76
C THR A 198 8.59 -21.35 3.18
N ASN A 199 8.81 -20.13 3.68
CA ASN A 199 7.73 -19.18 3.92
C ASN A 199 7.55 -18.26 2.72
N VAL A 200 6.31 -18.14 2.23
CA VAL A 200 5.92 -17.23 1.16
C VAL A 200 4.81 -16.32 1.67
N SER A 201 5.06 -15.04 1.63
CA SER A 201 4.09 -14.03 2.06
C SER A 201 3.91 -12.97 1.00
N GLY A 202 2.81 -12.25 1.08
CA GLY A 202 2.58 -11.13 0.18
C GLY A 202 1.41 -10.27 0.61
N HIS A 203 1.30 -9.16 -0.09
CA HIS A 203 0.21 -8.22 0.12
C HIS A 203 -0.17 -7.52 -1.17
N VAL A 204 -1.44 -7.20 -1.26
CA VAL A 204 -1.99 -6.33 -2.30
C VAL A 204 -2.63 -5.15 -1.62
N THR A 205 -2.31 -3.94 -2.07
CA THR A 205 -2.84 -2.71 -1.48
C THR A 205 -3.32 -1.79 -2.58
N LEU A 206 -4.52 -1.27 -2.41
CA LEU A 206 -5.03 -0.12 -3.14
C LEU A 206 -5.17 1.04 -2.17
N HIS A 207 -4.53 2.15 -2.48
CA HIS A 207 -4.62 3.39 -1.71
C HIS A 207 -5.20 4.49 -2.59
N GLY A 208 -6.36 5.01 -2.21
CA GLY A 208 -6.97 6.19 -2.85
C GLY A 208 -6.80 7.40 -1.95
N SER A 209 -6.20 8.48 -2.46
CA SER A 209 -5.89 9.66 -1.67
C SER A 209 -6.20 10.96 -2.38
N ASN A 210 -6.61 11.94 -1.60
CA ASN A 210 -6.72 13.33 -1.99
C ASN A 210 -5.72 14.15 -1.18
N GLU A 211 -4.98 15.03 -1.85
CA GLU A 211 -4.04 15.95 -1.22
C GLU A 211 -4.28 17.37 -1.71
N TRP A 212 -4.13 18.35 -0.83
CA TRP A 212 -4.23 19.77 -1.14
C TRP A 212 -3.41 20.63 -0.17
N PHE A 213 -3.17 21.88 -0.54
CA PHE A 213 -2.53 22.84 0.33
C PHE A 213 -3.57 23.72 1.05
N ALA A 214 -3.52 23.77 2.38
CA ALA A 214 -4.36 24.64 3.22
C ALA A 214 -3.50 25.21 4.37
N GLY A 215 -2.56 26.12 4.04
CA GLY A 215 -1.55 26.61 4.98
C GLY A 215 -0.45 25.58 5.32
N GLY A 216 -0.52 24.39 4.76
CA GLY A 216 0.34 23.22 4.83
C GLY A 216 -0.25 22.13 3.95
N TRP A 217 0.55 21.12 3.57
CA TRP A 217 0.04 19.95 2.87
C TRP A 217 -0.82 19.10 3.80
N THR A 218 -2.00 18.74 3.34
CA THR A 218 -2.98 17.92 4.05
C THR A 218 -3.75 17.05 3.06
N GLY A 219 -4.50 16.06 3.57
CA GLY A 219 -5.24 15.17 2.71
C GLY A 219 -6.11 14.18 3.47
N ASN A 220 -6.84 13.40 2.72
CA ASN A 220 -7.60 12.26 3.22
C ASN A 220 -7.42 11.05 2.30
N SER A 221 -7.72 9.87 2.81
CA SER A 221 -7.50 8.63 2.07
C SER A 221 -8.39 7.49 2.53
N TYR A 222 -8.47 6.46 1.68
CA TYR A 222 -8.87 5.12 2.05
C TYR A 222 -7.81 4.12 1.61
N THR A 223 -7.81 2.94 2.22
CA THR A 223 -6.91 1.84 1.85
C THR A 223 -7.68 0.54 1.85
N ASP A 224 -7.57 -0.22 0.78
CA ASP A 224 -8.04 -1.61 0.70
C ASP A 224 -6.84 -2.53 0.59
N ARG A 225 -6.77 -3.58 1.42
CA ARG A 225 -5.59 -4.45 1.53
C ARG A 225 -5.99 -5.90 1.68
N VAL A 226 -5.27 -6.76 0.97
CA VAL A 226 -5.31 -8.22 1.11
C VAL A 226 -3.90 -8.71 1.41
N GLY A 227 -3.74 -9.65 2.33
CA GLY A 227 -2.43 -10.21 2.67
C GLY A 227 -2.48 -11.72 2.85
N PHE A 228 -1.39 -12.40 2.52
CA PHE A 228 -1.22 -13.83 2.71
C PHE A 228 0.14 -14.17 3.34
N ASP A 229 0.18 -15.29 4.02
CA ASP A 229 1.37 -15.89 4.63
C ASP A 229 1.16 -17.41 4.66
N VAL A 230 1.97 -18.15 3.90
CA VAL A 230 1.82 -19.57 3.71
C VAL A 230 3.18 -20.25 3.70
N ALA A 231 3.23 -21.54 4.06
CA ALA A 231 4.45 -22.31 4.06
C ALA A 231 4.38 -23.49 3.07
N GLY A 232 5.50 -23.83 2.47
CA GLY A 232 5.68 -24.95 1.54
C GLY A 232 5.07 -24.71 0.15
N PRO A 233 5.14 -25.73 -0.74
CA PRO A 233 4.62 -25.63 -2.11
C PRO A 233 3.10 -25.47 -2.12
N ARG A 234 2.58 -24.80 -3.16
CA ARG A 234 1.15 -24.55 -3.35
C ARG A 234 0.76 -24.74 -4.82
N SER A 235 -0.50 -25.18 -5.03
CA SER A 235 -1.17 -25.17 -6.32
C SER A 235 -2.68 -25.07 -6.08
N GLU A 236 -3.15 -23.96 -5.46
CA GLU A 236 -4.53 -23.86 -5.02
C GLU A 236 -5.02 -22.40 -4.86
N TRP A 237 -6.34 -22.26 -4.77
CA TRP A 237 -6.98 -21.05 -4.28
C TRP A 237 -6.90 -21.00 -2.74
N VAL A 238 -6.41 -19.91 -2.21
CA VAL A 238 -6.31 -19.65 -0.77
C VAL A 238 -7.27 -18.52 -0.42
N ILE A 239 -8.12 -18.75 0.60
CA ILE A 239 -8.95 -17.68 1.17
C ILE A 239 -8.15 -16.96 2.25
N VAL A 240 -8.01 -15.67 2.10
CA VAL A 240 -7.19 -14.83 2.96
C VAL A 240 -7.99 -13.64 3.50
N ASN A 241 -7.48 -13.01 4.57
CA ASN A 241 -8.13 -11.85 5.14
C ASN A 241 -7.82 -10.58 4.33
N GLY A 242 -8.88 -9.84 4.00
CA GLY A 242 -8.81 -8.48 3.49
C GLY A 242 -9.26 -7.47 4.54
N THR A 243 -8.77 -6.25 4.42
CA THR A 243 -9.16 -5.11 5.27
C THR A 243 -9.36 -3.86 4.45
N THR A 244 -10.43 -3.11 4.73
CA THR A 244 -10.68 -1.79 4.13
C THR A 244 -10.68 -0.75 5.25
N GLU A 245 -9.81 0.23 5.17
CA GLU A 245 -9.74 1.39 6.05
C GLU A 245 -10.26 2.62 5.31
N VAL A 246 -11.25 3.31 5.86
CA VAL A 246 -11.90 4.48 5.24
C VAL A 246 -11.92 5.68 6.19
N GLY A 247 -12.03 6.88 5.63
CA GLY A 247 -12.17 8.11 6.41
C GLY A 247 -10.89 8.62 7.04
N ARG A 248 -9.72 8.16 6.62
CA ARG A 248 -8.44 8.59 7.20
C ARG A 248 -8.04 9.99 6.74
N GLY A 249 -7.57 10.81 7.65
CA GLY A 249 -7.00 12.14 7.38
C GLY A 249 -7.95 13.30 7.68
N ASN A 250 -7.71 14.45 7.05
CA ASN A 250 -8.47 15.67 7.27
C ASN A 250 -9.53 15.84 6.19
N TYR A 251 -10.64 16.45 6.57
CA TYR A 251 -11.73 16.78 5.65
C TYR A 251 -12.03 18.27 5.71
N PRO A 252 -12.22 18.95 4.56
CA PRO A 252 -12.70 20.33 4.55
C PRO A 252 -14.07 20.38 5.22
N SER A 253 -14.23 21.33 6.12
CA SER A 253 -15.52 21.63 6.78
C SER A 253 -16.42 22.44 5.86
#